data_e20cf7409fe0c8b39ca1c970b96d44e2
#
_entry.id   e20cf7409fe0c8b39ca1c970b96d44e2
#
_cell.length_a   1.000
_cell.length_b   1.000
_cell.length_c   1.000
_cell.angle_alpha   90.00
_cell.angle_beta   90.00
_cell.angle_gamma   90.00
#
_symmetry.space_group_name_H-M   'P 1'
#
loop_
_entity.id
_entity.type
_entity.pdbx_description
1 polymer ?
#
loop_
_entity_poly.entity_id
_entity_poly.type
_entity_poly.pdbx_seq_one_letter_code
_entity_poly.pdbx_strand_id
1 'polypeptide(L)'
;KYIIRDTNDIIRRATGVLQILEKHQEIFGNNENELNEEELKKKPRLTAALLLIQRGIMILKISETLKGYIIELGIEGAIVKSRLKELLYGVEKEVDGVIKDYSKLGLSKSKKILSLLSYEKLLEIDNIKQCLGIFEDSVYILPKGHRILEKAGISEKDTGVLIKHFKNLRAILELKKEDLIPFFEEEKINEILEKIKHMTE
;
A
#
# COMPACT_ATOMS: atom_id res chain seq x y z
N LYS A 1 -16.46 -4.46 -41.79
CA LYS A 1 -17.34 -5.19 -40.84
C LYS A 1 -16.56 -5.92 -39.72
N TYR A 2 -15.45 -6.60 -40.03
CA TYR A 2 -14.64 -7.33 -39.03
C TYR A 2 -13.96 -6.38 -38.03
N ILE A 3 -13.36 -5.28 -38.47
CA ILE A 3 -12.65 -4.31 -37.62
C ILE A 3 -13.60 -3.69 -36.56
N ILE A 4 -14.80 -3.29 -36.96
CA ILE A 4 -15.79 -2.67 -36.02
C ILE A 4 -16.26 -3.68 -34.96
N ARG A 5 -16.41 -4.95 -35.34
CA ARG A 5 -16.84 -5.99 -34.44
C ARG A 5 -15.75 -6.30 -33.39
N ASP A 6 -14.51 -6.36 -33.81
CA ASP A 6 -13.37 -6.59 -32.94
C ASP A 6 -13.19 -5.44 -31.95
N THR A 7 -13.31 -4.19 -32.40
CA THR A 7 -13.22 -3.01 -31.52
C THR A 7 -14.32 -3.03 -30.44
N ASN A 8 -15.57 -3.32 -30.81
CA ASN A 8 -16.67 -3.41 -29.86
C ASN A 8 -16.47 -4.55 -28.85
N ASP A 9 -15.91 -5.68 -29.27
CA ASP A 9 -15.59 -6.79 -28.39
C ASP A 9 -14.48 -6.40 -27.39
N ILE A 10 -13.46 -5.68 -27.83
CA ILE A 10 -12.38 -5.19 -26.97
C ILE A 10 -12.93 -4.18 -25.95
N ILE A 11 -13.77 -3.23 -26.38
CA ILE A 11 -14.42 -2.26 -25.49
C ILE A 11 -15.24 -2.98 -24.41
N ARG A 12 -16.03 -3.99 -24.80
CA ARG A 12 -16.84 -4.75 -23.85
C ARG A 12 -15.97 -5.49 -22.83
N ARG A 13 -14.87 -6.12 -23.25
CA ARG A 13 -13.91 -6.79 -22.36
C ARG A 13 -13.23 -5.79 -21.43
N ALA A 14 -12.75 -4.67 -21.97
CA ALA A 14 -12.14 -3.61 -21.19
C ALA A 14 -13.09 -3.06 -20.12
N THR A 15 -14.36 -2.83 -20.47
CA THR A 15 -15.38 -2.38 -19.53
C THR A 15 -15.63 -3.43 -18.42
N GLY A 16 -15.66 -4.71 -18.77
CA GLY A 16 -15.80 -5.79 -17.79
C GLY A 16 -14.63 -5.84 -16.80
N VAL A 17 -13.39 -5.71 -17.30
CA VAL A 17 -12.20 -5.65 -16.43
C VAL A 17 -12.19 -4.40 -15.55
N LEU A 18 -12.63 -3.26 -16.09
CA LEU A 18 -12.74 -2.01 -15.36
C LEU A 18 -13.71 -2.15 -14.18
N GLN A 19 -14.87 -2.78 -14.38
CA GLN A 19 -15.84 -3.04 -13.31
C GLN A 19 -15.28 -3.96 -12.20
N ILE A 20 -14.49 -4.97 -12.57
CA ILE A 20 -13.79 -5.83 -11.61
C ILE A 20 -12.79 -5.00 -10.82
N LEU A 21 -12.02 -4.15 -11.48
CA LEU A 21 -11.04 -3.29 -10.86
C LEU A 21 -11.67 -2.29 -9.87
N GLU A 22 -12.83 -1.73 -10.21
CA GLU A 22 -13.59 -0.84 -9.31
C GLU A 22 -14.01 -1.54 -8.01
N LYS A 23 -14.44 -2.79 -8.09
CA LYS A 23 -14.76 -3.59 -6.89
C LYS A 23 -13.53 -3.89 -6.05
N HIS A 24 -12.41 -4.21 -6.67
CA HIS A 24 -11.15 -4.40 -5.95
C HIS A 24 -10.69 -3.12 -5.27
N GLN A 25 -10.88 -1.96 -5.91
CA GLN A 25 -10.52 -0.66 -5.35
C GLN A 25 -11.37 -0.30 -4.13
N GLU A 26 -12.66 -0.60 -4.15
CA GLU A 26 -13.54 -0.43 -2.99
C GLU A 26 -13.05 -1.26 -1.78
N ILE A 27 -12.73 -2.53 -2.02
CA ILE A 27 -12.21 -3.42 -0.96
C ILE A 27 -10.84 -2.92 -0.47
N PHE A 28 -9.98 -2.42 -1.38
CA PHE A 28 -8.69 -1.86 -1.02
C PHE A 28 -8.83 -0.67 -0.07
N GLY A 29 -9.77 0.25 -0.35
CA GLY A 29 -10.08 1.37 0.53
C GLY A 29 -10.54 0.93 1.92
N ASN A 30 -11.39 -0.09 2.00
CA ASN A 30 -11.82 -0.67 3.27
C ASN A 30 -10.65 -1.29 4.05
N ASN A 31 -9.78 -2.03 3.38
CA ASN A 31 -8.58 -2.61 3.98
C ASN A 31 -7.60 -1.52 4.46
N GLU A 32 -7.50 -0.42 3.74
CA GLU A 32 -6.68 0.74 4.14
C GLU A 32 -7.19 1.38 5.43
N ASN A 33 -8.51 1.58 5.53
CA ASN A 33 -9.13 2.13 6.73
C ASN A 33 -8.93 1.18 7.92
N GLU A 34 -9.14 -0.13 7.74
CA GLU A 34 -8.90 -1.13 8.78
C GLU A 34 -7.45 -1.12 9.24
N LEU A 35 -6.49 -1.04 8.32
CA LEU A 35 -5.07 -1.00 8.66
C LEU A 35 -4.70 0.28 9.42
N ASN A 36 -5.25 1.43 9.04
CA ASN A 36 -5.01 2.70 9.73
C ASN A 36 -5.40 2.61 11.21
N GLU A 37 -6.55 2.01 11.51
CA GLU A 37 -7.01 1.80 12.88
C GLU A 37 -6.16 0.74 13.61
N GLU A 38 -5.79 -0.32 12.91
CA GLU A 38 -5.06 -1.45 13.50
C GLU A 38 -3.63 -1.05 13.92
N GLU A 39 -2.93 -0.25 13.10
CA GLU A 39 -1.56 0.18 13.38
C GLU A 39 -1.42 1.08 14.62
N LEU A 40 -2.48 1.76 15.01
CA LEU A 40 -2.49 2.60 16.23
C LEU A 40 -2.76 1.79 17.51
N LYS A 41 -3.14 0.52 17.40
CA LYS A 41 -3.37 -0.36 18.55
C LYS A 41 -2.04 -0.78 19.21
N LYS A 42 -2.10 -1.18 20.50
CA LYS A 42 -0.94 -1.72 21.23
C LYS A 42 -0.40 -3.01 20.61
N LYS A 43 -1.28 -3.83 20.04
CA LYS A 43 -0.97 -5.12 19.42
C LYS A 43 -1.62 -5.18 18.05
N PRO A 44 -1.02 -4.55 17.01
CA PRO A 44 -1.58 -4.55 15.67
C PRO A 44 -1.50 -5.94 15.05
N ARG A 45 -2.61 -6.37 14.42
CA ARG A 45 -2.68 -7.66 13.74
C ARG A 45 -2.03 -7.57 12.37
N LEU A 46 -1.11 -8.49 12.10
CA LEU A 46 -0.44 -8.60 10.81
C LEU A 46 -1.42 -8.80 9.63
N THR A 47 -2.54 -9.50 9.88
CA THR A 47 -3.52 -9.83 8.83
C THR A 47 -4.04 -8.60 8.09
N ALA A 48 -4.29 -7.48 8.77
CA ALA A 48 -4.75 -6.25 8.12
C ALA A 48 -3.74 -5.74 7.08
N ALA A 49 -2.45 -5.77 7.40
CA ALA A 49 -1.38 -5.40 6.48
C ALA A 49 -1.29 -6.36 5.28
N LEU A 50 -1.39 -7.67 5.52
CA LEU A 50 -1.33 -8.68 4.46
C LEU A 50 -2.52 -8.57 3.50
N LEU A 51 -3.72 -8.29 4.00
CA LEU A 51 -4.92 -8.09 3.17
C LEU A 51 -4.79 -6.85 2.26
N LEU A 52 -4.23 -5.76 2.78
CA LEU A 52 -4.00 -4.56 1.97
C LEU A 52 -2.97 -4.84 0.86
N ILE A 53 -1.85 -5.47 1.17
CA ILE A 53 -0.84 -5.85 0.17
C ILE A 53 -1.45 -6.78 -0.88
N GLN A 54 -2.15 -7.83 -0.46
CA GLN A 54 -2.83 -8.78 -1.35
C GLN A 54 -3.73 -8.05 -2.35
N ARG A 55 -4.62 -7.20 -1.84
CA ARG A 55 -5.59 -6.48 -2.68
C ARG A 55 -4.90 -5.50 -3.61
N GLY A 56 -3.90 -4.77 -3.15
CA GLY A 56 -3.14 -3.85 -3.98
C GLY A 56 -2.37 -4.55 -5.10
N ILE A 57 -1.71 -5.67 -4.83
CA ILE A 57 -1.03 -6.47 -5.87
C ILE A 57 -2.03 -7.04 -6.89
N MET A 58 -3.21 -7.48 -6.46
CA MET A 58 -4.28 -7.90 -7.38
C MET A 58 -4.71 -6.76 -8.30
N ILE A 59 -4.93 -5.56 -7.77
CA ILE A 59 -5.26 -4.37 -8.56
C ILE A 59 -4.20 -4.11 -9.63
N LEU A 60 -2.92 -4.12 -9.23
CA LEU A 60 -1.81 -3.88 -10.16
C LEU A 60 -1.74 -4.95 -11.26
N LYS A 61 -1.97 -6.22 -10.93
CA LYS A 61 -2.00 -7.32 -11.92
C LYS A 61 -3.19 -7.19 -12.89
N ILE A 62 -4.38 -6.93 -12.40
CA ILE A 62 -5.58 -6.73 -13.23
C ILE A 62 -5.39 -5.52 -14.15
N SER A 63 -4.75 -4.46 -13.66
CA SER A 63 -4.47 -3.25 -14.45
C SER A 63 -3.60 -3.52 -15.67
N GLU A 64 -2.68 -4.48 -15.61
CA GLU A 64 -1.84 -4.84 -16.77
C GLU A 64 -2.69 -5.41 -17.92
N THR A 65 -3.69 -6.23 -17.61
CA THR A 65 -4.65 -6.71 -18.63
C THR A 65 -5.39 -5.56 -19.28
N LEU A 66 -5.86 -4.59 -18.47
CA LEU A 66 -6.57 -3.43 -18.98
C LEU A 66 -5.68 -2.51 -19.82
N LYS A 67 -4.42 -2.33 -19.44
CA LYS A 67 -3.43 -1.61 -20.26
C LYS A 67 -3.26 -2.25 -21.64
N GLY A 68 -3.27 -3.58 -21.73
CA GLY A 68 -3.25 -4.30 -23.03
C GLY A 68 -4.43 -3.90 -23.91
N TYR A 69 -5.65 -3.92 -23.41
CA TYR A 69 -6.84 -3.49 -24.15
C TYR A 69 -6.80 -2.00 -24.55
N ILE A 70 -6.27 -1.13 -23.71
CA ILE A 70 -6.11 0.30 -24.02
C ILE A 70 -5.17 0.48 -25.22
N ILE A 71 -4.08 -0.28 -25.29
CA ILE A 71 -3.13 -0.23 -26.41
C ILE A 71 -3.82 -0.69 -27.70
N GLU A 72 -4.60 -1.79 -27.68
CA GLU A 72 -5.34 -2.30 -28.83
C GLU A 72 -6.41 -1.31 -29.32
N LEU A 73 -7.09 -0.61 -28.41
CA LEU A 73 -8.12 0.39 -28.71
C LEU A 73 -7.54 1.70 -29.28
N GLY A 74 -6.29 2.03 -28.99
CA GLY A 74 -5.69 3.29 -29.42
C GLY A 74 -6.46 4.51 -28.89
N ILE A 75 -6.92 5.37 -29.79
CA ILE A 75 -7.65 6.62 -29.45
C ILE A 75 -8.96 6.31 -28.75
N GLU A 76 -9.67 5.25 -29.13
CA GLU A 76 -10.96 4.85 -28.53
C GLU A 76 -10.81 4.37 -27.07
N GLY A 77 -9.59 3.99 -26.67
CA GLY A 77 -9.25 3.62 -25.31
C GLY A 77 -9.05 4.79 -24.32
N ALA A 78 -9.15 6.04 -24.77
CA ALA A 78 -8.82 7.22 -23.96
C ALA A 78 -9.66 7.32 -22.67
N ILE A 79 -10.95 7.02 -22.72
CA ILE A 79 -11.85 7.07 -21.56
C ILE A 79 -11.46 5.99 -20.56
N VAL A 80 -11.22 4.77 -21.02
CA VAL A 80 -10.78 3.64 -20.18
C VAL A 80 -9.43 3.95 -19.53
N LYS A 81 -8.50 4.54 -20.28
CA LYS A 81 -7.19 4.96 -19.77
C LYS A 81 -7.30 6.00 -18.65
N SER A 82 -8.17 7.01 -18.83
CA SER A 82 -8.41 8.03 -17.81
C SER A 82 -8.97 7.42 -16.53
N ARG A 83 -9.95 6.54 -16.65
CA ARG A 83 -10.56 5.85 -15.49
C ARG A 83 -9.57 4.93 -14.80
N LEU A 84 -8.75 4.19 -15.54
CA LEU A 84 -7.69 3.37 -14.98
C LEU A 84 -6.71 4.20 -14.16
N LYS A 85 -6.29 5.36 -14.67
CA LYS A 85 -5.38 6.26 -13.95
C LYS A 85 -5.96 6.70 -12.60
N GLU A 86 -7.25 7.02 -12.55
CA GLU A 86 -7.94 7.38 -11.30
C GLU A 86 -7.94 6.22 -10.30
N LEU A 87 -8.28 5.00 -10.76
CA LEU A 87 -8.36 3.81 -9.91
C LEU A 87 -7.00 3.36 -9.36
N LEU A 88 -5.92 3.61 -10.09
CA LEU A 88 -4.56 3.27 -9.66
C LEU A 88 -3.91 4.34 -8.80
N TYR A 89 -4.54 5.53 -8.68
CA TYR A 89 -3.94 6.63 -7.94
C TYR A 89 -3.70 6.23 -6.48
N GLY A 90 -2.45 6.34 -6.04
CA GLY A 90 -2.04 6.06 -4.67
C GLY A 90 -1.90 4.58 -4.29
N VAL A 91 -2.43 3.63 -5.08
CA VAL A 91 -2.39 2.19 -4.76
C VAL A 91 -0.96 1.69 -4.57
N GLU A 92 -0.07 1.94 -5.52
CA GLU A 92 1.32 1.47 -5.44
C GLU A 92 2.06 2.09 -4.27
N LYS A 93 1.89 3.39 -4.04
CA LYS A 93 2.50 4.10 -2.91
C LYS A 93 2.06 3.52 -1.57
N GLU A 94 0.78 3.22 -1.44
CA GLU A 94 0.22 2.64 -0.22
C GLU A 94 0.77 1.23 0.04
N VAL A 95 0.78 0.37 -0.98
CA VAL A 95 1.35 -0.98 -0.91
C VAL A 95 2.84 -0.93 -0.54
N ASP A 96 3.60 -0.03 -1.18
CA ASP A 96 5.03 0.14 -0.90
C ASP A 96 5.28 0.56 0.56
N GLY A 97 4.43 1.45 1.09
CA GLY A 97 4.48 1.87 2.49
C GLY A 97 4.28 0.70 3.45
N VAL A 98 3.28 -0.14 3.19
CA VAL A 98 3.02 -1.33 4.02
C VAL A 98 4.16 -2.33 3.91
N ILE A 99 4.70 -2.58 2.72
CA ILE A 99 5.85 -3.47 2.55
C ILE A 99 7.08 -2.93 3.31
N LYS A 100 7.37 -1.63 3.24
CA LYS A 100 8.45 -0.99 4.02
C LYS A 100 8.29 -1.25 5.51
N ASP A 101 7.06 -1.17 6.02
CA ASP A 101 6.77 -1.27 7.46
C ASP A 101 6.87 -2.70 8.00
N TYR A 102 6.49 -3.70 7.22
CA TYR A 102 6.36 -5.08 7.70
C TYR A 102 7.41 -6.05 7.15
N SER A 103 8.02 -5.75 5.99
CA SER A 103 8.96 -6.68 5.38
C SER A 103 10.28 -6.79 6.14
N LYS A 104 10.75 -8.03 6.32
CA LYS A 104 12.11 -8.38 6.75
C LYS A 104 13.11 -8.43 5.59
N LEU A 105 12.63 -8.52 4.34
CA LEU A 105 13.46 -8.61 3.14
C LEU A 105 13.73 -7.24 2.50
N GLY A 106 13.00 -6.20 2.92
CA GLY A 106 13.01 -4.87 2.32
C GLY A 106 12.09 -4.74 1.11
N LEU A 107 11.83 -3.48 0.71
CA LEU A 107 10.83 -3.14 -0.31
C LEU A 107 11.12 -3.81 -1.67
N SER A 108 12.31 -3.60 -2.21
CA SER A 108 12.66 -4.05 -3.58
C SER A 108 12.56 -5.57 -3.74
N LYS A 109 13.09 -6.32 -2.78
CA LYS A 109 13.08 -7.79 -2.82
C LYS A 109 11.67 -8.34 -2.67
N SER A 110 10.89 -7.82 -1.71
CA SER A 110 9.51 -8.25 -1.51
C SER A 110 8.63 -7.93 -2.72
N LYS A 111 8.73 -6.72 -3.30
CA LYS A 111 8.00 -6.38 -4.53
C LYS A 111 8.32 -7.32 -5.68
N LYS A 112 9.59 -7.65 -5.88
CA LYS A 112 10.00 -8.58 -6.92
C LYS A 112 9.37 -9.96 -6.73
N ILE A 113 9.38 -10.50 -5.53
CA ILE A 113 8.80 -11.82 -5.24
C ILE A 113 7.27 -11.77 -5.41
N LEU A 114 6.59 -10.74 -4.87
CA LEU A 114 5.15 -10.55 -5.00
C LEU A 114 4.70 -10.45 -6.47
N SER A 115 5.46 -9.76 -7.32
CA SER A 115 5.14 -9.61 -8.74
C SER A 115 5.17 -10.93 -9.51
N LEU A 116 5.94 -11.92 -9.04
CA LEU A 116 6.05 -13.25 -9.65
C LEU A 116 4.94 -14.22 -9.23
N LEU A 117 4.16 -13.89 -8.19
CA LEU A 117 3.06 -14.74 -7.79
C LEU A 117 1.95 -14.76 -8.86
N SER A 118 1.42 -15.95 -9.16
CA SER A 118 0.19 -16.06 -9.95
C SER A 118 -1.01 -15.50 -9.17
N TYR A 119 -2.11 -15.17 -9.89
CA TYR A 119 -3.33 -14.68 -9.24
C TYR A 119 -3.86 -15.67 -8.19
N GLU A 120 -3.83 -16.96 -8.50
CA GLU A 120 -4.24 -18.04 -7.59
C GLU A 120 -3.42 -18.06 -6.31
N LYS A 121 -2.09 -17.91 -6.42
CA LYS A 121 -1.20 -17.85 -5.25
C LYS A 121 -1.41 -16.59 -4.40
N LEU A 122 -1.86 -15.49 -5.01
CA LEU A 122 -2.21 -14.28 -4.28
C LEU A 122 -3.46 -14.45 -3.41
N LEU A 123 -4.34 -15.41 -3.71
CA LEU A 123 -5.53 -15.69 -2.88
C LEU A 123 -5.18 -16.21 -1.49
N GLU A 124 -4.01 -16.81 -1.32
CA GLU A 124 -3.54 -17.36 -0.05
C GLU A 124 -2.66 -16.34 0.68
N ILE A 125 -3.13 -15.86 1.82
CA ILE A 125 -2.45 -14.86 2.66
C ILE A 125 -1.06 -15.32 3.10
N ASP A 126 -0.87 -16.60 3.35
CA ASP A 126 0.42 -17.15 3.75
C ASP A 126 1.50 -16.97 2.68
N ASN A 127 1.14 -17.00 1.41
CA ASN A 127 2.09 -16.69 0.33
C ASN A 127 2.54 -15.22 0.39
N ILE A 128 1.63 -14.29 0.70
CA ILE A 128 1.99 -12.88 0.90
C ILE A 128 2.95 -12.72 2.08
N LYS A 129 2.63 -13.37 3.20
CA LYS A 129 3.45 -13.38 4.41
C LYS A 129 4.88 -13.85 4.13
N GLN A 130 5.03 -14.97 3.39
CA GLN A 130 6.33 -15.51 2.97
C GLN A 130 7.11 -14.54 2.07
N CYS A 131 6.44 -13.83 1.16
CA CYS A 131 7.05 -12.81 0.31
C CYS A 131 7.64 -11.63 1.09
N LEU A 132 7.16 -11.39 2.30
CA LEU A 132 7.71 -10.40 3.23
C LEU A 132 8.85 -10.96 4.11
N GLY A 133 9.19 -12.25 3.98
CA GLY A 133 10.19 -12.92 4.82
C GLY A 133 9.71 -13.16 6.25
N ILE A 134 8.39 -13.26 6.45
CA ILE A 134 7.78 -13.53 7.76
C ILE A 134 7.38 -14.99 7.80
N PHE A 135 8.13 -15.80 8.54
CA PHE A 135 7.92 -17.25 8.66
C PHE A 135 7.39 -17.67 10.03
N GLU A 136 7.38 -16.74 10.97
CA GLU A 136 6.91 -16.98 12.34
C GLU A 136 5.36 -17.04 12.36
N ASP A 137 4.81 -17.85 13.29
CA ASP A 137 3.36 -17.89 13.56
C ASP A 137 2.86 -16.67 14.34
N SER A 138 3.56 -15.54 14.21
CA SER A 138 3.21 -14.31 14.88
C SER A 138 1.95 -13.70 14.28
N VAL A 139 0.93 -13.54 15.13
CA VAL A 139 -0.34 -12.87 14.78
C VAL A 139 -0.17 -11.35 14.83
N TYR A 140 0.73 -10.87 15.70
CA TYR A 140 0.95 -9.45 15.98
C TYR A 140 2.36 -9.04 15.59
N ILE A 141 2.49 -8.01 14.77
CA ILE A 141 3.78 -7.42 14.39
C ILE A 141 3.64 -5.90 14.49
N LEU A 142 4.59 -5.26 15.16
CA LEU A 142 4.67 -3.80 15.22
C LEU A 142 5.21 -3.26 13.89
N PRO A 143 4.48 -2.37 13.21
CA PRO A 143 4.97 -1.70 12.01
C PRO A 143 6.14 -0.77 12.34
N LYS A 144 7.02 -0.54 11.36
CA LYS A 144 8.09 0.47 11.52
C LYS A 144 7.53 1.88 11.60
N GLY A 145 6.51 2.19 10.78
CA GLY A 145 5.78 3.44 10.84
C GLY A 145 5.95 4.36 9.63
N HIS A 146 6.66 3.95 8.55
CA HIS A 146 6.84 4.78 7.35
C HIS A 146 5.52 5.31 6.83
N ARG A 147 4.55 4.42 6.61
CA ARG A 147 3.26 4.75 6.01
C ARG A 147 2.47 5.77 6.83
N ILE A 148 2.28 5.51 8.11
CA ILE A 148 1.46 6.35 9.00
C ILE A 148 2.11 7.70 9.26
N LEU A 149 3.42 7.75 9.51
CA LEU A 149 4.14 8.99 9.77
C LEU A 149 4.14 9.91 8.54
N GLU A 150 4.34 9.35 7.34
CA GLU A 150 4.27 10.12 6.09
C GLU A 150 2.84 10.63 5.83
N LYS A 151 1.80 9.85 6.12
CA LYS A 151 0.38 10.30 6.06
C LYS A 151 0.09 11.45 7.04
N ALA A 152 0.71 11.44 8.20
CA ALA A 152 0.61 12.54 9.15
C ALA A 152 1.37 13.82 8.71
N GLY A 153 2.04 13.77 7.55
CA GLY A 153 2.78 14.89 6.99
C GLY A 153 4.20 15.04 7.53
N ILE A 154 4.75 14.02 8.19
CA ILE A 154 6.18 13.97 8.54
C ILE A 154 6.95 13.62 7.25
N SER A 155 8.02 14.38 6.96
CA SER A 155 8.79 14.16 5.73
C SER A 155 9.44 12.76 5.71
N GLU A 156 9.67 12.20 4.51
CA GLU A 156 10.34 10.91 4.35
C GLU A 156 11.72 10.88 5.04
N LYS A 157 12.45 12.01 4.98
CA LYS A 157 13.74 12.16 5.65
C LYS A 157 13.61 12.06 7.17
N ASP A 158 12.68 12.80 7.76
CA ASP A 158 12.48 12.83 9.20
C ASP A 158 11.91 11.49 9.70
N THR A 159 10.98 10.90 8.95
CA THR A 159 10.48 9.54 9.18
C THR A 159 11.60 8.51 9.20
N GLY A 160 12.54 8.59 8.25
CA GLY A 160 13.73 7.73 8.23
C GLY A 160 14.61 7.87 9.47
N VAL A 161 14.81 9.10 9.96
CA VAL A 161 15.55 9.35 11.21
C VAL A 161 14.82 8.75 12.40
N LEU A 162 13.51 8.97 12.53
CA LEU A 162 12.71 8.43 13.64
C LEU A 162 12.76 6.90 13.67
N ILE A 163 12.54 6.23 12.54
CA ILE A 163 12.54 4.76 12.46
C ILE A 163 13.93 4.17 12.74
N LYS A 164 14.98 4.82 12.25
CA LYS A 164 16.36 4.37 12.49
C LYS A 164 16.69 4.32 13.99
N HIS A 165 16.21 5.30 14.76
CA HIS A 165 16.55 5.43 16.18
C HIS A 165 15.54 4.75 17.10
N PHE A 166 14.25 4.77 16.78
CA PHE A 166 13.18 4.26 17.66
C PHE A 166 12.56 2.95 17.18
N LYS A 167 12.92 2.47 15.98
CA LYS A 167 12.68 1.14 15.41
C LYS A 167 11.23 0.81 15.00
N ASN A 168 10.22 1.24 15.74
CA ASN A 168 8.82 0.91 15.44
C ASN A 168 7.88 2.07 15.78
N LEU A 169 6.70 2.06 15.14
CA LEU A 169 5.68 3.09 15.30
C LEU A 169 5.27 3.29 16.76
N ARG A 170 5.09 2.20 17.52
CA ARG A 170 4.66 2.30 18.91
C ARG A 170 5.63 3.12 19.78
N ALA A 171 6.92 2.86 19.64
CA ALA A 171 7.95 3.63 20.34
C ALA A 171 7.93 5.11 19.90
N ILE A 172 7.70 5.38 18.60
CA ILE A 172 7.63 6.74 18.08
C ILE A 172 6.41 7.50 18.62
N LEU A 173 5.25 6.85 18.75
CA LEU A 173 4.04 7.47 19.31
C LEU A 173 4.15 7.83 20.78
N GLU A 174 5.08 7.23 21.52
CA GLU A 174 5.32 7.48 22.95
C GLU A 174 6.47 8.47 23.24
N LEU A 175 7.09 9.06 22.18
CA LEU A 175 8.22 9.98 22.31
C LEU A 175 7.85 11.27 23.04
N LYS A 176 8.81 11.76 23.82
CA LYS A 176 8.77 13.07 24.47
C LYS A 176 9.76 14.02 23.80
N LYS A 177 9.65 15.31 24.15
CA LYS A 177 10.54 16.36 23.60
C LYS A 177 12.02 16.02 23.81
N GLU A 178 12.36 15.50 24.99
CA GLU A 178 13.73 15.17 25.37
C GLU A 178 14.36 14.09 24.49
N ASP A 179 13.56 13.15 24.01
CA ASP A 179 14.00 12.03 23.18
C ASP A 179 14.42 12.50 21.77
N LEU A 180 13.87 13.63 21.31
CA LEU A 180 14.08 14.16 19.96
C LEU A 180 15.20 15.20 19.88
N ILE A 181 15.62 15.81 21.00
CA ILE A 181 16.68 16.83 21.07
C ILE A 181 17.97 16.42 20.35
N PRO A 182 18.46 15.15 20.44
CA PRO A 182 19.69 14.77 19.76
C PRO A 182 19.62 14.77 18.22
N PHE A 183 18.41 14.79 17.65
CA PHE A 183 18.18 14.54 16.22
C PHE A 183 17.57 15.72 15.46
N PHE A 184 16.88 16.62 16.16
CA PHE A 184 16.10 17.70 15.55
C PHE A 184 16.23 19.01 16.32
N GLU A 185 16.06 20.12 15.59
CA GLU A 185 15.95 21.45 16.19
C GLU A 185 14.57 21.65 16.86
N GLU A 186 14.48 22.59 17.80
CA GLU A 186 13.30 22.79 18.66
C GLU A 186 11.99 22.99 17.87
N GLU A 187 12.04 23.80 16.82
CA GLU A 187 10.88 24.07 15.96
C GLU A 187 10.37 22.78 15.30
N LYS A 188 11.30 21.95 14.81
CA LYS A 188 10.99 20.68 14.17
C LYS A 188 10.47 19.63 15.15
N ILE A 189 10.99 19.63 16.37
CA ILE A 189 10.50 18.76 17.45
C ILE A 189 9.03 19.06 17.74
N ASN A 190 8.69 20.35 17.89
CA ASN A 190 7.31 20.76 18.15
C ASN A 190 6.37 20.36 17.02
N GLU A 191 6.79 20.56 15.76
CA GLU A 191 6.04 20.13 14.58
C GLU A 191 5.77 18.62 14.58
N ILE A 192 6.80 17.80 14.84
CA ILE A 192 6.69 16.34 14.86
C ILE A 192 5.76 15.87 15.98
N LEU A 193 5.93 16.40 17.20
CA LEU A 193 5.09 16.03 18.34
C LEU A 193 3.63 16.42 18.16
N GLU A 194 3.35 17.58 17.54
CA GLU A 194 1.99 18.01 17.21
C GLU A 194 1.33 17.02 16.21
N LYS A 195 2.06 16.65 15.16
CA LYS A 195 1.58 15.65 14.18
C LYS A 195 1.32 14.29 14.81
N ILE A 196 2.21 13.82 15.68
CA ILE A 196 2.03 12.57 16.43
C ILE A 196 0.78 12.64 17.32
N LYS A 197 0.58 13.75 18.02
CA LYS A 197 -0.59 13.95 18.87
C LYS A 197 -1.89 13.86 18.08
N HIS A 198 -1.98 14.52 16.92
CA HIS A 198 -3.17 14.44 16.06
C HIS A 198 -3.48 13.05 15.50
N MET A 199 -2.48 12.16 15.42
CA MET A 199 -2.73 10.76 15.02
C MET A 199 -3.37 9.91 16.12
N THR A 200 -3.22 10.31 17.38
CA THR A 200 -3.64 9.52 18.56
C THR A 200 -4.92 10.05 19.24
N GLU A 201 -5.38 11.21 18.85
CA GLU A 201 -6.67 11.80 19.21
C GLU A 201 -7.79 11.29 18.29
#